data_14793e15b7b0a8e583ac1c7903cb49c1
#
_entry.id   14793e15b7b0a8e583ac1c7903cb49c1
#
_cell.length_a   1.000
_cell.length_b   1.000
_cell.length_c   1.000
_cell.angle_alpha   90.00
_cell.angle_beta   90.00
_cell.angle_gamma   90.00
#
_symmetry.space_group_name_H-M   'P 1'
#
loop_
_entity.id
_entity.type
_entity.pdbx_description
1 polymer ?
#
loop_
_entity_poly.entity_id
_entity_poly.type
_entity_poly.pdbx_seq_one_letter_code
_entity_poly.pdbx_strand_id
1 'polypeptide(L)'
;MRATRFVLAFTTVVMAASSVAAQEWIEYQNKDDGFKVVFPNEPKITDTVWTTEQGYVLPARVYSAETSSGRYSMTVVDYTGIERLGMERSQKCPVGAETCQGQPAGGLRPVIGPGYATQDIRDAIVYATFKYLQKDVRVTEYLWNWQDLVEGHQLQLTNTADQSRTYLYISMHENKLYIQDATVPKGYPEPGLFQQSLGYVDKDGNGIRYQAIYSNEFHGLRIDPVPPLAGQPPPALPAGAR
;
A
#
# COMPACT_ATOMS: atom_id res chain seq x y z
N MET A 1 -24.89 83.71 18.99
CA MET A 1 -23.78 82.85 18.76
C MET A 1 -24.19 81.46 19.24
N ARG A 2 -24.54 80.49 18.33
CA ARG A 2 -24.95 79.08 18.64
C ARG A 2 -23.78 78.19 18.27
N ALA A 3 -23.16 77.55 19.25
CA ALA A 3 -22.10 76.59 19.08
C ALA A 3 -22.69 75.19 18.81
N THR A 4 -22.49 74.70 17.61
CA THR A 4 -22.90 73.31 17.21
C THR A 4 -21.81 72.35 17.63
N ARG A 5 -22.10 71.43 18.54
CA ARG A 5 -21.19 70.32 18.95
C ARG A 5 -21.36 69.15 18.01
N PHE A 6 -20.34 68.87 17.20
CA PHE A 6 -20.20 67.62 16.42
C PHE A 6 -19.74 66.51 17.37
N VAL A 7 -20.57 65.48 17.53
CA VAL A 7 -20.19 64.20 18.19
C VAL A 7 -19.74 63.26 17.09
N LEU A 8 -18.44 62.94 17.08
CA LEU A 8 -17.85 61.94 16.19
C LEU A 8 -18.04 60.56 16.85
N ALA A 9 -18.93 59.74 16.32
CA ALA A 9 -19.09 58.35 16.74
C ALA A 9 -18.01 57.49 16.07
N PHE A 10 -17.08 57.00 16.87
CA PHE A 10 -16.03 56.05 16.42
C PHE A 10 -16.60 54.63 16.48
N THR A 11 -16.95 54.05 15.34
CA THR A 11 -17.41 52.69 15.22
C THR A 11 -16.18 51.76 15.15
N THR A 12 -15.84 51.10 16.24
CA THR A 12 -14.78 50.07 16.29
C THR A 12 -15.32 48.80 15.65
N VAL A 13 -14.89 48.49 14.45
CA VAL A 13 -15.11 47.18 13.80
C VAL A 13 -14.13 46.19 14.43
N VAL A 14 -14.65 45.33 15.31
CA VAL A 14 -13.90 44.18 15.83
C VAL A 14 -13.89 43.12 14.74
N MET A 15 -12.80 43.02 13.97
CA MET A 15 -12.55 41.86 13.10
C MET A 15 -12.26 40.65 14.01
N ALA A 16 -13.22 39.75 14.13
CA ALA A 16 -13.00 38.41 14.67
C ALA A 16 -12.08 37.68 13.70
N ALA A 17 -10.79 37.64 13.99
CA ALA A 17 -9.84 36.77 13.32
C ALA A 17 -10.21 35.33 13.70
N SER A 18 -11.01 34.67 12.84
CA SER A 18 -11.18 33.23 12.91
C SER A 18 -9.79 32.64 12.69
N SER A 19 -9.20 32.07 13.73
CA SER A 19 -8.01 31.24 13.60
C SER A 19 -8.40 30.04 12.72
N VAL A 20 -8.10 30.13 11.43
CA VAL A 20 -8.04 28.98 10.56
C VAL A 20 -6.91 28.13 11.16
N ALA A 21 -7.27 27.11 11.94
CA ALA A 21 -6.33 26.10 12.38
C ALA A 21 -5.75 25.52 11.09
N ALA A 22 -4.50 25.86 10.79
CA ALA A 22 -3.80 25.25 9.68
C ALA A 22 -3.77 23.76 9.95
N GLN A 23 -4.29 22.96 9.02
CA GLN A 23 -4.25 21.52 9.10
C GLN A 23 -2.77 21.10 9.13
N GLU A 24 -2.31 20.59 10.26
CA GLU A 24 -0.92 20.20 10.45
C GLU A 24 -0.73 18.80 9.87
N TRP A 25 -0.11 18.71 8.70
CA TRP A 25 0.29 17.44 8.11
C TRP A 25 1.48 16.88 8.87
N ILE A 26 1.39 15.61 9.27
CA ILE A 26 2.41 14.92 10.06
C ILE A 26 3.02 13.76 9.25
N GLU A 27 4.34 13.58 9.33
CA GLU A 27 4.98 12.36 8.86
C GLU A 27 4.74 11.27 9.90
N TYR A 28 3.94 10.27 9.53
CA TYR A 28 3.70 9.08 10.32
C TYR A 28 4.59 7.95 9.83
N GLN A 29 5.19 7.22 10.75
CA GLN A 29 6.06 6.08 10.45
C GLN A 29 5.68 4.87 11.29
N ASN A 30 5.66 3.69 10.65
CA ASN A 30 5.55 2.41 11.34
C ASN A 30 6.63 1.45 10.83
N LYS A 31 7.61 1.13 11.69
CA LYS A 31 8.74 0.27 11.32
C LYS A 31 8.37 -1.21 11.27
N ASP A 32 7.35 -1.66 12.02
CA ASP A 32 6.91 -3.06 11.99
C ASP A 32 6.21 -3.36 10.66
N ASP A 33 5.45 -2.39 10.15
CA ASP A 33 4.82 -2.48 8.82
C ASP A 33 5.71 -1.94 7.69
N GLY A 34 6.85 -1.33 8.01
CA GLY A 34 7.91 -0.99 7.05
C GLY A 34 7.63 0.23 6.17
N PHE A 35 6.85 1.21 6.63
CA PHE A 35 6.51 2.38 5.83
C PHE A 35 6.53 3.70 6.62
N LYS A 36 6.59 4.80 5.88
CA LYS A 36 6.26 6.15 6.33
C LYS A 36 5.40 6.86 5.30
N VAL A 37 4.52 7.73 5.75
CA VAL A 37 3.64 8.54 4.90
C VAL A 37 3.16 9.78 5.64
N VAL A 38 2.85 10.85 4.92
CA VAL A 38 2.35 12.11 5.51
C VAL A 38 0.82 12.08 5.60
N PHE A 39 0.27 12.09 6.82
CA PHE A 39 -1.17 12.17 7.07
C PHE A 39 -1.62 13.57 7.47
N PRO A 40 -2.90 13.94 7.24
CA PRO A 40 -3.43 15.25 7.65
C PRO A 40 -3.64 15.40 9.18
N ASN A 41 -3.55 14.32 9.92
CA ASN A 41 -3.58 14.23 11.38
C ASN A 41 -3.10 12.83 11.79
N GLU A 42 -2.98 12.57 13.11
CA GLU A 42 -2.61 11.24 13.62
C GLU A 42 -3.60 10.17 13.13
N PRO A 43 -3.14 9.12 12.42
CA PRO A 43 -4.04 8.11 11.88
C PRO A 43 -4.57 7.18 12.97
N LYS A 44 -5.85 6.82 12.83
CA LYS A 44 -6.45 5.72 13.58
C LYS A 44 -5.96 4.40 12.99
N ILE A 45 -5.49 3.49 13.85
CA ILE A 45 -5.01 2.17 13.47
C ILE A 45 -6.09 1.12 13.73
N THR A 46 -6.33 0.25 12.76
CA THR A 46 -7.30 -0.83 12.87
C THR A 46 -6.73 -2.11 12.29
N ASP A 47 -6.62 -3.15 13.10
CA ASP A 47 -6.27 -4.49 12.64
C ASP A 47 -7.47 -5.11 11.92
N THR A 48 -7.19 -5.79 10.81
CA THR A 48 -8.19 -6.44 9.94
C THR A 48 -7.59 -7.65 9.26
N VAL A 49 -8.32 -8.24 8.33
CA VAL A 49 -7.85 -9.33 7.50
C VAL A 49 -8.06 -9.02 6.03
N TRP A 50 -7.19 -9.58 5.20
CA TRP A 50 -7.26 -9.53 3.76
C TRP A 50 -7.42 -10.93 3.20
N THR A 51 -8.41 -11.12 2.34
CA THR A 51 -8.55 -12.38 1.60
C THR A 51 -7.90 -12.23 0.24
N THR A 52 -6.91 -13.07 -0.07
CA THR A 52 -6.22 -13.08 -1.35
C THR A 52 -7.10 -13.64 -2.46
N GLU A 53 -6.65 -13.54 -3.71
CA GLU A 53 -7.35 -14.11 -4.87
C GLU A 53 -7.58 -15.63 -4.70
N GLN A 54 -6.60 -16.35 -4.18
CA GLN A 54 -6.68 -17.80 -3.95
C GLN A 54 -7.40 -18.16 -2.63
N GLY A 55 -7.93 -17.16 -1.91
CA GLY A 55 -8.73 -17.35 -0.70
C GLY A 55 -7.91 -17.60 0.57
N TYR A 56 -6.62 -17.22 0.62
CA TYR A 56 -5.87 -17.16 1.87
C TYR A 56 -6.30 -15.94 2.66
N VAL A 57 -6.41 -16.10 3.97
CA VAL A 57 -6.73 -15.00 4.90
C VAL A 57 -5.45 -14.55 5.57
N LEU A 58 -5.04 -13.33 5.27
CA LEU A 58 -3.80 -12.72 5.75
C LEU A 58 -4.09 -11.60 6.75
N PRO A 59 -3.20 -11.38 7.73
CA PRO A 59 -3.31 -10.23 8.60
C PRO A 59 -3.10 -8.94 7.80
N ALA A 60 -3.90 -7.93 8.14
CA ALA A 60 -3.81 -6.62 7.54
C ALA A 60 -4.02 -5.53 8.59
N ARG A 61 -3.47 -4.35 8.35
CA ARG A 61 -3.64 -3.19 9.20
C ARG A 61 -3.98 -1.98 8.36
N VAL A 62 -4.97 -1.22 8.82
CA VAL A 62 -5.42 0.01 8.16
C VAL A 62 -5.11 1.20 9.05
N TYR A 63 -4.36 2.15 8.53
CA TYR A 63 -4.06 3.46 9.09
C TYR A 63 -4.95 4.47 8.39
N SER A 64 -5.82 5.16 9.10
CA SER A 64 -6.81 6.03 8.48
C SER A 64 -6.90 7.38 9.18
N ALA A 65 -7.00 8.45 8.38
CA ALA A 65 -7.26 9.80 8.83
C ALA A 65 -8.39 10.41 7.99
N GLU A 66 -9.26 11.18 8.63
CA GLU A 66 -10.38 11.83 7.98
C GLU A 66 -10.43 13.30 8.37
N THR A 67 -10.70 14.15 7.38
CA THR A 67 -10.83 15.60 7.54
C THR A 67 -11.92 16.11 6.61
N SER A 68 -12.22 17.40 6.68
CA SER A 68 -13.14 18.03 5.72
C SER A 68 -12.64 18.01 4.27
N SER A 69 -11.32 17.84 4.06
CA SER A 69 -10.71 17.76 2.73
C SER A 69 -10.73 16.35 2.13
N GLY A 70 -11.02 15.31 2.92
CA GLY A 70 -11.09 13.94 2.41
C GLY A 70 -10.77 12.87 3.46
N ARG A 71 -10.75 11.63 2.97
CA ARG A 71 -10.33 10.44 3.73
C ARG A 71 -9.02 9.94 3.16
N TYR A 72 -8.12 9.55 4.04
CA TYR A 72 -6.77 9.12 3.74
C TYR A 72 -6.52 7.80 4.45
N SER A 73 -6.00 6.81 3.76
CA SER A 73 -5.66 5.54 4.38
C SER A 73 -4.44 4.89 3.76
N MET A 74 -3.70 4.19 4.61
CA MET A 74 -2.67 3.25 4.22
C MET A 74 -3.08 1.88 4.75
N THR A 75 -3.26 0.91 3.85
CA THR A 75 -3.48 -0.49 4.21
C THR A 75 -2.21 -1.26 3.96
N VAL A 76 -1.75 -2.01 4.96
CA VAL A 76 -0.62 -2.93 4.84
C VAL A 76 -1.12 -4.34 5.07
N VAL A 77 -0.86 -5.23 4.11
CA VAL A 77 -1.21 -6.66 4.20
C VAL A 77 0.07 -7.47 4.26
N ASP A 78 0.20 -8.32 5.27
CA ASP A 78 1.39 -9.14 5.46
C ASP A 78 1.27 -10.48 4.73
N TYR A 79 1.99 -10.62 3.61
CA TYR A 79 2.10 -11.84 2.82
C TYR A 79 3.24 -12.75 3.27
N THR A 80 4.04 -12.39 4.27
CA THR A 80 5.23 -13.17 4.68
C THR A 80 4.89 -14.59 5.14
N GLY A 81 3.70 -14.82 5.66
CA GLY A 81 3.22 -16.12 6.12
C GLY A 81 2.52 -16.98 5.06
N ILE A 82 2.38 -16.51 3.82
CA ILE A 82 1.50 -17.14 2.81
C ILE A 82 1.99 -18.53 2.39
N GLU A 83 3.31 -18.75 2.34
CA GLU A 83 3.90 -20.04 2.03
C GLU A 83 3.50 -21.13 3.03
N ARG A 84 3.55 -20.81 4.31
CA ARG A 84 3.13 -21.73 5.36
C ARG A 84 1.64 -22.09 5.21
N LEU A 85 0.80 -21.10 4.91
CA LEU A 85 -0.63 -21.33 4.68
C LEU A 85 -0.89 -22.20 3.45
N GLY A 86 -0.11 -22.02 2.38
CA GLY A 86 -0.16 -22.86 1.19
C GLY A 86 0.23 -24.30 1.50
N MET A 87 1.30 -24.50 2.27
CA MET A 87 1.74 -25.81 2.72
C MET A 87 0.69 -26.52 3.59
N GLU A 88 0.11 -25.81 4.56
CA GLU A 88 -0.95 -26.32 5.42
C GLU A 88 -2.20 -26.72 4.61
N ARG A 89 -2.55 -25.96 3.57
CA ARG A 89 -3.65 -26.27 2.67
C ARG A 89 -3.36 -27.54 1.85
N SER A 90 -2.15 -27.69 1.33
CA SER A 90 -1.75 -28.86 0.55
C SER A 90 -1.82 -30.16 1.37
N GLN A 91 -1.51 -30.10 2.66
CA GLN A 91 -1.62 -31.25 3.57
C GLN A 91 -3.06 -31.67 3.85
N LYS A 92 -4.04 -30.78 3.64
CA LYS A 92 -5.48 -31.06 3.82
C LYS A 92 -6.16 -31.49 2.52
N CYS A 93 -5.39 -31.91 1.53
CA CYS A 93 -5.90 -32.34 0.25
C CYS A 93 -6.84 -33.53 0.39
N PRO A 94 -8.03 -33.53 -0.24
CA PRO A 94 -8.91 -34.66 -0.22
C PRO A 94 -8.27 -35.93 -0.83
N VAL A 95 -8.58 -37.07 -0.29
CA VAL A 95 -8.10 -38.36 -0.85
C VAL A 95 -8.64 -38.53 -2.27
N GLY A 96 -7.75 -38.83 -3.22
CA GLY A 96 -8.11 -39.03 -4.63
C GLY A 96 -8.10 -37.73 -5.47
N ALA A 97 -7.76 -36.59 -4.91
CA ALA A 97 -7.53 -35.41 -5.71
C ALA A 97 -6.22 -35.52 -6.50
N GLU A 98 -6.27 -35.28 -7.82
CA GLU A 98 -5.08 -35.35 -8.68
C GLU A 98 -4.11 -34.19 -8.39
N THR A 99 -4.64 -33.02 -8.04
CA THR A 99 -3.86 -31.85 -7.66
C THR A 99 -4.51 -31.15 -6.47
N CYS A 100 -3.68 -30.61 -5.59
CA CYS A 100 -4.12 -29.72 -4.52
C CYS A 100 -3.53 -28.34 -4.70
N GLN A 101 -4.35 -27.34 -4.43
CA GLN A 101 -3.88 -25.97 -4.47
C GLN A 101 -2.70 -25.79 -3.49
N GLY A 102 -1.58 -25.32 -3.97
CA GLY A 102 -0.35 -25.16 -3.21
C GLY A 102 0.65 -26.30 -3.34
N GLN A 103 0.35 -27.35 -4.12
CA GLN A 103 1.39 -28.33 -4.48
C GLN A 103 2.22 -27.84 -5.68
N PRO A 104 3.55 -28.08 -5.66
CA PRO A 104 4.35 -27.82 -6.84
C PRO A 104 3.84 -28.66 -8.01
N ALA A 105 3.55 -28.02 -9.13
CA ALA A 105 3.12 -28.72 -10.33
C ALA A 105 4.19 -29.74 -10.75
N GLY A 106 3.82 -31.03 -10.79
CA GLY A 106 4.61 -32.06 -11.47
C GLY A 106 5.65 -32.81 -10.68
N GLY A 107 5.63 -32.87 -9.36
CA GLY A 107 6.37 -33.87 -8.55
C GLY A 107 7.89 -33.96 -8.72
N LEU A 108 8.48 -33.23 -9.64
CA LEU A 108 9.88 -33.26 -10.02
C LEU A 108 10.45 -31.84 -9.99
N ARG A 109 10.87 -31.41 -8.80
CA ARG A 109 11.58 -30.19 -8.42
C ARG A 109 10.68 -28.99 -8.09
N PRO A 110 10.88 -28.37 -6.93
CA PRO A 110 10.51 -26.97 -6.76
C PRO A 110 11.41 -26.15 -7.68
N VAL A 111 10.88 -25.77 -8.83
CA VAL A 111 11.74 -25.24 -9.86
C VAL A 111 12.11 -23.79 -9.62
N ILE A 112 11.43 -23.01 -8.86
CA ILE A 112 11.82 -21.61 -8.64
C ILE A 112 10.94 -21.03 -7.54
N GLY A 113 11.56 -20.68 -6.41
CA GLY A 113 10.90 -19.96 -5.32
C GLY A 113 9.85 -20.78 -4.56
N PRO A 114 9.23 -20.16 -3.58
CA PRO A 114 8.19 -20.75 -2.78
C PRO A 114 7.02 -21.13 -3.69
N GLY A 115 6.81 -22.43 -3.93
CA GLY A 115 5.87 -22.93 -4.94
C GLY A 115 4.40 -22.83 -4.56
N TYR A 116 4.11 -22.68 -3.24
CA TYR A 116 2.75 -22.79 -2.74
C TYR A 116 1.90 -21.53 -2.89
N ALA A 117 2.53 -20.37 -2.89
CA ALA A 117 1.82 -19.10 -2.89
C ALA A 117 2.46 -18.05 -3.79
N THR A 118 3.38 -18.45 -4.67
CA THR A 118 4.05 -17.53 -5.60
C THR A 118 3.05 -16.72 -6.43
N GLN A 119 1.96 -17.36 -6.88
CA GLN A 119 0.95 -16.68 -7.69
C GLN A 119 0.24 -15.59 -6.90
N ASP A 120 -0.15 -15.87 -5.65
CA ASP A 120 -0.78 -14.87 -4.78
C ASP A 120 0.12 -13.63 -4.57
N ILE A 121 1.44 -13.85 -4.40
CA ILE A 121 2.40 -12.76 -4.23
C ILE A 121 2.54 -11.95 -5.52
N ARG A 122 2.65 -12.62 -6.67
CA ARG A 122 2.75 -11.97 -7.99
C ARG A 122 1.51 -11.17 -8.34
N ASP A 123 0.34 -11.74 -8.06
CA ASP A 123 -0.94 -11.15 -8.43
C ASP A 123 -1.49 -10.17 -7.38
N ALA A 124 -0.82 -10.01 -6.22
CA ALA A 124 -1.31 -9.19 -5.12
C ALA A 124 -1.69 -7.76 -5.54
N ILE A 125 -0.80 -7.10 -6.30
CA ILE A 125 -1.05 -5.73 -6.80
C ILE A 125 -2.22 -5.72 -7.79
N VAL A 126 -2.23 -6.68 -8.73
CA VAL A 126 -3.29 -6.81 -9.74
C VAL A 126 -4.63 -7.08 -9.08
N TYR A 127 -4.69 -8.01 -8.13
CA TYR A 127 -5.91 -8.34 -7.41
C TYR A 127 -6.44 -7.18 -6.57
N ALA A 128 -5.55 -6.48 -5.85
CA ALA A 128 -5.94 -5.28 -5.11
C ALA A 128 -6.48 -4.19 -6.05
N THR A 129 -5.83 -3.95 -7.19
CA THR A 129 -6.29 -3.04 -8.22
C THR A 129 -7.68 -3.44 -8.72
N PHE A 130 -7.88 -4.71 -9.05
CA PHE A 130 -9.14 -5.23 -9.54
C PHE A 130 -10.30 -4.99 -8.57
N LYS A 131 -10.07 -5.14 -7.24
CA LYS A 131 -11.09 -4.82 -6.22
C LYS A 131 -11.56 -3.37 -6.24
N TYR A 132 -10.70 -2.43 -6.62
CA TYR A 132 -11.10 -1.03 -6.79
C TYR A 132 -11.85 -0.80 -8.10
N LEU A 133 -11.45 -1.46 -9.17
CA LEU A 133 -12.10 -1.34 -10.48
C LEU A 133 -13.50 -1.98 -10.54
N GLN A 134 -13.83 -2.88 -9.60
CA GLN A 134 -15.16 -3.46 -9.47
C GLN A 134 -16.19 -2.53 -8.81
N LYS A 135 -15.74 -1.43 -8.20
CA LYS A 135 -16.64 -0.41 -7.64
C LYS A 135 -17.32 0.38 -8.76
N ASP A 136 -18.42 1.07 -8.43
CA ASP A 136 -19.10 1.97 -9.38
C ASP A 136 -18.27 3.26 -9.55
N VAL A 137 -17.23 3.16 -10.36
CA VAL A 137 -16.25 4.23 -10.59
C VAL A 137 -15.93 4.36 -12.08
N ARG A 138 -15.59 5.57 -12.49
CA ARG A 138 -14.95 5.83 -13.77
C ARG A 138 -13.44 5.94 -13.55
N VAL A 139 -12.66 5.12 -14.25
CA VAL A 139 -11.20 5.21 -14.27
C VAL A 139 -10.81 6.43 -15.08
N THR A 140 -10.10 7.36 -14.47
CA THR A 140 -9.58 8.57 -15.13
C THR A 140 -8.08 8.49 -15.39
N GLU A 141 -7.37 7.69 -14.61
CA GLU A 141 -5.95 7.36 -14.83
C GLU A 141 -5.67 5.95 -14.33
N TYR A 142 -4.81 5.23 -15.05
CA TYR A 142 -4.25 3.96 -14.62
C TYR A 142 -2.85 3.82 -15.23
N LEU A 143 -1.83 3.84 -14.36
CA LEU A 143 -0.43 3.80 -14.75
C LEU A 143 0.31 2.73 -13.94
N TRP A 144 1.31 2.12 -14.57
CA TRP A 144 2.41 1.49 -13.86
C TRP A 144 3.40 2.60 -13.48
N ASN A 145 3.74 2.72 -12.21
CA ASN A 145 4.57 3.80 -11.70
C ASN A 145 5.41 3.30 -10.51
N TRP A 146 6.20 4.16 -9.91
CA TRP A 146 6.97 3.87 -8.70
C TRP A 146 6.94 5.04 -7.72
N GLN A 147 6.93 4.71 -6.43
CA GLN A 147 7.18 5.65 -5.34
C GLN A 147 8.39 5.16 -4.55
N ASP A 148 9.32 6.06 -4.23
CA ASP A 148 10.61 5.73 -3.61
C ASP A 148 11.34 4.57 -4.30
N LEU A 149 11.24 4.51 -5.64
CA LEU A 149 11.73 3.45 -6.53
C LEU A 149 11.11 2.05 -6.32
N VAL A 150 10.06 1.89 -5.54
CA VAL A 150 9.28 0.65 -5.50
C VAL A 150 8.16 0.72 -6.52
N GLU A 151 8.08 -0.30 -7.39
CA GLU A 151 7.07 -0.33 -8.45
C GLU A 151 5.66 -0.61 -7.93
N GLY A 152 4.65 -0.12 -8.65
CA GLY A 152 3.26 -0.33 -8.30
C GLY A 152 2.28 0.21 -9.33
N HIS A 153 1.00 0.08 -9.03
CA HIS A 153 -0.09 0.63 -9.81
C HIS A 153 -0.54 1.97 -9.21
N GLN A 154 -0.61 2.99 -10.05
CA GLN A 154 -1.21 4.28 -9.71
C GLN A 154 -2.53 4.42 -10.43
N LEU A 155 -3.59 4.77 -9.70
CA LEU A 155 -4.92 4.96 -10.25
C LEU A 155 -5.55 6.26 -9.78
N GLN A 156 -6.35 6.87 -10.66
CA GLN A 156 -7.32 7.89 -10.30
C GLN A 156 -8.72 7.41 -10.72
N LEU A 157 -9.63 7.41 -9.76
CA LEU A 157 -11.00 6.95 -9.94
C LEU A 157 -11.96 8.07 -9.59
N THR A 158 -13.03 8.23 -10.38
CA THR A 158 -14.12 9.14 -10.04
C THR A 158 -15.36 8.31 -9.73
N ASN A 159 -15.86 8.43 -8.49
CA ASN A 159 -17.08 7.79 -8.05
C ASN A 159 -18.27 8.34 -8.87
N THR A 160 -19.10 7.46 -9.44
CA THR A 160 -20.21 7.88 -10.30
C THR A 160 -21.35 8.52 -9.50
N ALA A 161 -21.54 8.15 -8.23
CA ALA A 161 -22.65 8.62 -7.40
C ALA A 161 -22.46 10.07 -6.93
N ASP A 162 -21.29 10.42 -6.37
CA ASP A 162 -21.04 11.71 -5.72
C ASP A 162 -19.94 12.53 -6.37
N GLN A 163 -19.31 11.99 -7.43
CA GLN A 163 -18.19 12.61 -8.14
C GLN A 163 -16.96 12.88 -7.26
N SER A 164 -16.84 12.22 -6.11
CA SER A 164 -15.61 12.18 -5.33
C SER A 164 -14.50 11.51 -6.13
N ARG A 165 -13.26 11.88 -5.86
CA ARG A 165 -12.11 11.33 -6.57
C ARG A 165 -11.25 10.53 -5.61
N THR A 166 -10.94 9.30 -5.99
CA THR A 166 -10.04 8.42 -5.26
C THR A 166 -8.71 8.31 -5.99
N TYR A 167 -7.64 8.56 -5.27
CA TYR A 167 -6.26 8.48 -5.72
C TYR A 167 -5.60 7.31 -5.01
N LEU A 168 -5.04 6.40 -5.78
CA LEU A 168 -4.49 5.15 -5.29
C LEU A 168 -3.05 4.97 -5.72
N TYR A 169 -2.24 4.43 -4.83
CA TYR A 169 -1.00 3.78 -5.17
C TYR A 169 -0.96 2.42 -4.50
N ILE A 170 -0.71 1.36 -5.27
CA ILE A 170 -0.73 -0.03 -4.82
C ILE A 170 0.61 -0.66 -5.19
N SER A 171 1.38 -1.06 -4.21
CA SER A 171 2.72 -1.62 -4.39
C SER A 171 2.96 -2.83 -3.49
N MET A 172 4.01 -3.56 -3.79
CA MET A 172 4.45 -4.67 -2.96
C MET A 172 5.94 -4.52 -2.64
N HIS A 173 6.27 -4.61 -1.36
CA HIS A 173 7.63 -4.45 -0.87
C HIS A 173 7.89 -5.46 0.26
N GLU A 174 8.98 -6.24 0.15
CA GLU A 174 9.34 -7.28 1.12
C GLU A 174 8.17 -8.21 1.50
N ASN A 175 7.40 -8.64 0.50
CA ASN A 175 6.20 -9.47 0.65
C ASN A 175 5.11 -8.85 1.53
N LYS A 176 5.03 -7.54 1.61
CA LYS A 176 3.90 -6.80 2.15
C LYS A 176 3.23 -5.99 1.04
N LEU A 177 1.92 -6.07 0.96
CA LEU A 177 1.12 -5.27 0.03
C LEU A 177 0.75 -3.95 0.70
N TYR A 178 1.04 -2.84 0.04
CA TYR A 178 0.73 -1.49 0.48
C TYR A 178 -0.34 -0.90 -0.44
N ILE A 179 -1.41 -0.39 0.15
CA ILE A 179 -2.48 0.30 -0.56
C ILE A 179 -2.63 1.68 0.04
N GLN A 180 -2.10 2.68 -0.63
CA GLN A 180 -2.26 4.09 -0.29
C GLN A 180 -3.50 4.61 -1.00
N ASP A 181 -4.50 5.05 -0.24
CA ASP A 181 -5.82 5.47 -0.72
C ASP A 181 -6.16 6.86 -0.18
N ALA A 182 -6.47 7.79 -1.05
CA ALA A 182 -7.02 9.08 -0.66
C ALA A 182 -8.27 9.40 -1.48
N THR A 183 -9.38 9.62 -0.82
CA THR A 183 -10.64 10.02 -1.45
C THR A 183 -11.00 11.43 -1.04
N VAL A 184 -11.08 12.35 -2.01
CA VAL A 184 -11.41 13.75 -1.82
C VAL A 184 -12.79 14.07 -2.42
N PRO A 185 -13.57 15.00 -1.82
CA PRO A 185 -14.86 15.42 -2.37
C PRO A 185 -14.71 16.04 -3.75
N LYS A 186 -15.82 16.11 -4.49
CA LYS A 186 -15.89 16.80 -5.78
C LYS A 186 -15.39 18.24 -5.67
N GLY A 187 -14.48 18.62 -6.58
CA GLY A 187 -13.95 19.98 -6.67
C GLY A 187 -12.79 20.29 -5.72
N TYR A 188 -12.45 19.41 -4.80
CA TYR A 188 -11.25 19.56 -3.97
C TYR A 188 -9.97 19.30 -4.79
N PRO A 189 -8.84 19.91 -4.45
CA PRO A 189 -7.56 19.65 -5.10
C PRO A 189 -7.10 18.21 -4.87
N GLU A 190 -6.14 17.77 -5.66
CA GLU A 190 -5.48 16.48 -5.47
C GLU A 190 -4.74 16.44 -4.14
N PRO A 191 -4.76 15.29 -3.44
CA PRO A 191 -4.11 15.15 -2.14
C PRO A 191 -2.59 14.89 -2.27
N GLY A 192 -1.88 15.77 -2.98
CA GLY A 192 -0.49 15.58 -3.41
C GLY A 192 0.49 15.30 -2.27
N LEU A 193 0.32 15.96 -1.11
CA LEU A 193 1.17 15.69 0.06
C LEU A 193 1.07 14.23 0.54
N PHE A 194 -0.13 13.68 0.54
CA PHE A 194 -0.32 12.27 0.90
C PHE A 194 0.18 11.37 -0.23
N GLN A 195 -0.27 11.60 -1.47
CA GLN A 195 0.03 10.73 -2.60
C GLN A 195 1.53 10.53 -2.87
N GLN A 196 2.36 11.56 -2.61
CA GLN A 196 3.77 11.56 -2.95
C GLN A 196 4.69 11.29 -1.74
N SER A 197 4.12 10.94 -0.60
CA SER A 197 4.87 10.84 0.66
C SER A 197 5.21 9.42 1.09
N LEU A 198 4.71 8.40 0.38
CA LEU A 198 5.03 7.02 0.73
C LEU A 198 6.53 6.76 0.58
N GLY A 199 7.15 6.33 1.66
CA GLY A 199 8.52 5.84 1.70
C GLY A 199 8.58 4.53 2.49
N TYR A 200 9.62 3.74 2.23
CA TYR A 200 9.82 2.46 2.88
C TYR A 200 10.93 2.58 3.93
N VAL A 201 10.73 1.91 5.05
CA VAL A 201 11.68 1.93 6.17
C VAL A 201 12.05 0.52 6.59
N ASP A 202 13.27 0.38 7.09
CA ASP A 202 13.74 -0.88 7.66
C ASP A 202 13.20 -1.09 9.09
N LYS A 203 13.51 -2.24 9.69
CA LYS A 203 13.12 -2.60 11.07
C LYS A 203 13.66 -1.65 12.15
N ASP A 204 14.68 -0.87 11.83
CA ASP A 204 15.26 0.11 12.74
C ASP A 204 14.61 1.50 12.55
N GLY A 205 13.80 1.67 11.50
CA GLY A 205 13.09 2.90 11.15
C GLY A 205 13.88 3.80 10.20
N ASN A 206 15.00 3.32 9.62
CA ASN A 206 15.75 4.10 8.65
C ASN A 206 15.10 3.97 7.26
N GLY A 207 15.07 5.06 6.52
CA GLY A 207 14.56 5.06 5.14
C GLY A 207 15.42 4.19 4.23
N ILE A 208 14.77 3.26 3.53
CA ILE A 208 15.42 2.42 2.52
C ILE A 208 15.63 3.25 1.25
N ARG A 209 16.80 3.12 0.64
CA ARG A 209 17.16 3.80 -0.61
C ARG A 209 17.58 2.79 -1.66
N TYR A 210 16.83 2.73 -2.74
CA TYR A 210 17.15 1.89 -3.88
C TYR A 210 17.99 2.65 -4.91
N GLN A 211 18.85 1.94 -5.66
CA GLN A 211 19.62 2.51 -6.79
C GLN A 211 18.96 2.20 -8.13
N ALA A 212 18.02 1.26 -8.13
CA ALA A 212 17.23 0.85 -9.28
C ALA A 212 15.79 0.58 -8.83
N ILE A 213 14.86 0.44 -9.77
CA ILE A 213 13.47 0.11 -9.46
C ILE A 213 13.44 -1.25 -8.76
N TYR A 214 12.81 -1.26 -7.58
CA TYR A 214 12.53 -2.46 -6.82
C TYR A 214 11.25 -3.10 -7.34
N SER A 215 11.35 -4.37 -7.74
CA SER A 215 10.21 -5.24 -8.01
C SER A 215 10.18 -6.36 -7.00
N ASN A 216 9.06 -6.54 -6.31
CA ASN A 216 8.91 -7.62 -5.33
C ASN A 216 9.03 -9.01 -5.96
N GLU A 217 8.68 -9.15 -7.23
CA GLU A 217 8.85 -10.40 -7.97
C GLU A 217 10.30 -10.87 -8.00
N PHE A 218 11.25 -9.93 -8.14
CA PHE A 218 12.67 -10.26 -8.25
C PHE A 218 13.43 -10.15 -6.93
N HIS A 219 12.97 -9.34 -5.99
CA HIS A 219 13.68 -9.03 -4.75
C HIS A 219 13.01 -9.62 -3.51
N GLY A 220 11.68 -9.69 -3.49
CA GLY A 220 10.90 -10.18 -2.35
C GLY A 220 10.74 -11.69 -2.33
N LEU A 221 10.72 -12.34 -3.48
CA LEU A 221 10.64 -13.80 -3.57
C LEU A 221 12.01 -14.41 -3.24
N ARG A 222 12.07 -15.17 -2.16
CA ARG A 222 13.27 -15.96 -1.84
C ARG A 222 13.32 -17.15 -2.80
N ILE A 223 14.37 -17.21 -3.60
CA ILE A 223 14.70 -18.37 -4.41
C ILE A 223 15.64 -19.23 -3.56
N ASP A 224 15.14 -20.35 -3.06
CA ASP A 224 16.01 -21.31 -2.38
C ASP A 224 16.99 -21.89 -3.43
N PRO A 225 18.31 -21.89 -3.14
CA PRO A 225 19.27 -22.49 -4.06
C PRO A 225 18.91 -23.95 -4.29
N VAL A 226 18.78 -24.33 -5.55
CA VAL A 226 18.56 -25.74 -5.92
C VAL A 226 19.75 -26.54 -5.40
N PRO A 227 19.56 -27.57 -4.56
CA PRO A 227 20.66 -28.40 -4.11
C PRO A 227 21.42 -28.95 -5.34
N PRO A 228 22.74 -28.90 -5.38
CA PRO A 228 23.49 -29.47 -6.49
C PRO A 228 23.13 -30.96 -6.65
N LEU A 229 22.95 -31.39 -7.87
CA LEU A 229 22.78 -32.81 -8.18
C LEU A 229 23.97 -33.57 -7.62
N ALA A 230 23.73 -34.75 -7.05
CA ALA A 230 24.80 -35.58 -6.50
C ALA A 230 25.92 -35.73 -7.54
N GLY A 231 27.14 -35.27 -7.20
CA GLY A 231 28.31 -35.30 -8.09
C GLY A 231 28.57 -34.04 -8.92
N GLN A 232 27.73 -32.99 -8.82
CA GLN A 232 28.03 -31.70 -9.44
C GLN A 232 28.60 -30.70 -8.40
N PRO A 233 29.64 -29.94 -8.76
CA PRO A 233 30.10 -28.87 -7.88
C PRO A 233 28.99 -27.80 -7.74
N PRO A 234 28.87 -27.15 -6.58
CA PRO A 234 27.90 -26.08 -6.39
C PRO A 234 28.10 -24.98 -7.44
N PRO A 235 27.01 -24.40 -7.97
CA PRO A 235 27.12 -23.29 -8.91
C PRO A 235 27.92 -22.16 -8.27
N ALA A 236 28.86 -21.60 -9.02
CA ALA A 236 29.63 -20.43 -8.58
C ALA A 236 28.66 -19.28 -8.30
N LEU A 237 28.71 -18.71 -7.12
CA LEU A 237 27.96 -17.49 -6.79
C LEU A 237 28.36 -16.40 -7.81
N PRO A 238 27.40 -15.63 -8.36
CA PRO A 238 27.73 -14.52 -9.22
C PRO A 238 28.65 -13.55 -8.46
N ALA A 239 29.75 -13.18 -9.10
CA ALA A 239 30.70 -12.23 -8.54
C ALA A 239 29.98 -10.89 -8.33
N GLY A 240 29.68 -10.56 -7.08
CA GLY A 240 29.01 -9.29 -6.73
C GLY A 240 27.90 -9.38 -5.70
N ALA A 241 27.47 -10.57 -5.26
CA ALA A 241 26.54 -10.72 -4.15
C ALA A 241 27.29 -10.62 -2.80
N ARG A 242 27.51 -9.40 -2.32
CA ARG A 242 27.86 -9.07 -0.93
C ARG A 242 27.06 -7.86 -0.49
#